data_f4fce95c84d4b4847e42327ed873e0de
#
_entry.id   f4fce95c84d4b4847e42327ed873e0de
#
_cell.length_a   1.000
_cell.length_b   1.000
_cell.length_c   1.000
_cell.angle_alpha   90.00
_cell.angle_beta   90.00
_cell.angle_gamma   90.00
#
_symmetry.space_group_name_H-M   'P 1'
#
loop_
_entity.id
_entity.type
_entity.pdbx_description
1 polymer ?
#
loop_
_entity_poly.entity_id
_entity_poly.type
_entity_poly.pdbx_seq_one_letter_code
_entity_poly.pdbx_strand_id
1 'polypeptide(L)'
;LEQDDNNEIRAFVLNGESIKSLEKLKCKIYYGDVTKKETLLPLFENIDDKEVFVIHCAAVVYIKTKYNPLVYNVNVNGTKNVVDKVIETKAKLIYISSVHAIPEKENNDLIEEITDFNPDEVHGLYAKTKAEAAKYVMNAVKNKNLNACIIHPSGIIGPYDYGNSHLTELVREVSNGKLFATVKGGYDFVDVRDVAAAIITASKKDNKGECYILSNRYITIKELSDLICDVQGIKKIKIVLPICLAKIIAPFFEVYY
;
A
#
# COMPACT_ATOMS: atom_id res chain seq x y z
N LEU A 1 13.18 -1.80 12.78
CA LEU A 1 13.49 -0.49 13.39
C LEU A 1 13.58 -0.60 14.91
N GLU A 2 12.62 -1.22 15.57
CA GLU A 2 12.58 -1.35 17.04
C GLU A 2 13.76 -2.15 17.64
N GLN A 3 14.40 -3.00 16.85
CA GLN A 3 15.54 -3.82 17.29
C GLN A 3 16.84 -3.02 17.47
N ASP A 4 16.87 -1.77 17.03
CA ASP A 4 17.99 -0.85 17.20
C ASP A 4 17.60 0.23 18.20
N ASP A 5 18.15 0.18 19.39
CA ASP A 5 17.84 1.10 20.50
C ASP A 5 18.24 2.56 20.22
N ASN A 6 18.99 2.81 19.14
CA ASN A 6 19.32 4.17 18.71
C ASN A 6 18.19 4.84 17.90
N ASN A 7 17.17 4.09 17.51
CA ASN A 7 16.05 4.63 16.75
C ASN A 7 14.95 5.19 17.65
N GLU A 8 14.55 6.42 17.41
CA GLU A 8 13.29 6.97 17.92
C GLU A 8 12.22 6.77 16.85
N ILE A 9 11.20 5.95 17.15
CA ILE A 9 10.10 5.67 16.22
C ILE A 9 8.90 6.53 16.60
N ARG A 10 8.39 7.30 15.64
CA ARG A 10 7.18 8.12 15.72
C ARG A 10 6.13 7.57 14.77
N ALA A 11 5.03 7.08 15.31
CA ALA A 11 3.91 6.57 14.53
C ALA A 11 2.82 7.64 14.42
N PHE A 12 2.40 7.98 13.20
CA PHE A 12 1.33 8.92 12.94
C PHE A 12 0.05 8.17 12.57
N VAL A 13 -1.01 8.35 13.33
CA VAL A 13 -2.25 7.58 13.23
C VAL A 13 -3.44 8.52 13.11
N LEU A 14 -4.40 8.21 12.24
CA LEU A 14 -5.65 8.95 12.17
C LEU A 14 -6.47 8.76 13.46
N ASN A 15 -7.05 9.84 13.97
CA ASN A 15 -7.91 9.77 15.14
C ASN A 15 -9.07 8.77 14.92
N GLY A 16 -9.22 7.83 15.86
CA GLY A 16 -10.25 6.80 15.82
C GLY A 16 -9.83 5.50 15.11
N GLU A 17 -8.66 5.47 14.46
CA GLU A 17 -8.12 4.24 13.90
C GLU A 17 -7.57 3.30 14.99
N SER A 18 -7.59 2.00 14.70
CA SER A 18 -7.06 0.98 15.60
C SER A 18 -5.53 1.07 15.70
N ILE A 19 -5.01 1.13 16.92
CA ILE A 19 -3.58 1.08 17.21
C ILE A 19 -3.09 -0.33 17.57
N LYS A 20 -3.91 -1.34 17.39
CA LYS A 20 -3.60 -2.73 17.78
C LYS A 20 -2.27 -3.25 17.25
N SER A 21 -1.87 -2.83 16.05
CA SER A 21 -0.57 -3.15 15.46
C SER A 21 0.61 -2.47 16.15
N LEU A 22 0.38 -1.43 16.94
CA LEU A 22 1.40 -0.61 17.60
C LEU A 22 1.51 -0.84 19.11
N GLU A 23 0.49 -1.47 19.75
CA GLU A 23 0.39 -1.60 21.20
C GLU A 23 1.61 -2.25 21.88
N LYS A 24 2.32 -3.11 21.16
CA LYS A 24 3.49 -3.83 21.71
C LYS A 24 4.82 -3.26 21.24
N LEU A 25 4.80 -2.16 20.48
CA LEU A 25 6.00 -1.57 19.91
C LEU A 25 6.49 -0.39 20.74
N LYS A 26 7.81 -0.24 20.83
CA LYS A 26 8.45 0.93 21.43
C LYS A 26 8.40 2.12 20.46
N CYS A 27 7.23 2.73 20.29
CA CYS A 27 7.06 3.90 19.45
C CYS A 27 6.23 4.98 20.13
N LYS A 28 6.47 6.25 19.78
CA LYS A 28 5.61 7.36 20.20
C LYS A 28 4.48 7.51 19.20
N ILE A 29 3.24 7.50 19.67
CA ILE A 29 2.06 7.64 18.83
C ILE A 29 1.63 9.11 18.81
N TYR A 30 1.47 9.64 17.59
CA TYR A 30 0.95 10.97 17.30
C TYR A 30 -0.34 10.83 16.51
N TYR A 31 -1.36 11.56 16.93
CA TYR A 31 -2.66 11.51 16.26
C TYR A 31 -2.84 12.73 15.35
N GLY A 32 -3.34 12.50 14.13
CA GLY A 32 -3.62 13.56 13.18
C GLY A 32 -4.16 13.02 11.85
N ASP A 33 -4.25 13.89 10.87
CA ASP A 33 -4.78 13.60 9.54
C ASP A 33 -3.81 14.16 8.49
N VAL A 34 -3.30 13.31 7.61
CA VAL A 34 -2.37 13.72 6.54
C VAL A 34 -2.94 14.78 5.62
N THR A 35 -4.27 14.91 5.53
CA THR A 35 -4.94 15.95 4.75
C THR A 35 -4.86 17.33 5.41
N LYS A 36 -4.43 17.41 6.68
CA LYS A 36 -4.30 18.62 7.49
C LYS A 36 -2.83 18.83 7.84
N LYS A 37 -2.16 19.69 7.08
CA LYS A 37 -0.69 19.91 7.18
C LYS A 37 -0.24 20.26 8.60
N GLU A 38 -1.02 21.03 9.34
CA GLU A 38 -0.75 21.43 10.72
C GLU A 38 -0.65 20.25 11.70
N THR A 39 -1.36 19.15 11.42
CA THR A 39 -1.32 17.96 12.29
C THR A 39 -0.03 17.15 12.16
N LEU A 40 0.75 17.41 11.10
CA LEU A 40 2.07 16.78 10.90
C LEU A 40 3.16 17.43 11.73
N LEU A 41 2.99 18.67 12.20
CA LEU A 41 4.05 19.45 12.86
C LEU A 41 4.66 18.73 14.07
N PRO A 42 3.90 18.11 14.98
CA PRO A 42 4.48 17.46 16.17
C PRO A 42 5.41 16.28 15.84
N LEU A 43 5.26 15.67 14.65
CA LEU A 43 6.16 14.59 14.20
C LEU A 43 7.61 15.05 14.01
N PHE A 44 7.80 16.32 13.71
CA PHE A 44 9.08 16.89 13.32
C PHE A 44 9.67 17.84 14.41
N GLU A 45 9.14 17.78 15.61
CA GLU A 45 9.74 18.50 16.74
C GLU A 45 10.99 17.81 17.26
N ASN A 46 12.00 18.61 17.64
CA ASN A 46 13.27 18.14 18.24
C ASN A 46 14.03 17.13 17.35
N ILE A 47 14.19 17.49 16.06
CA ILE A 47 14.89 16.66 15.07
C ILE A 47 16.20 17.26 14.55
N ASP A 48 16.62 18.44 15.03
CA ASP A 48 17.69 19.26 14.44
C ASP A 48 19.03 18.51 14.29
N ASP A 49 19.35 17.62 15.23
CA ASP A 49 20.60 16.84 15.23
C ASP A 49 20.37 15.36 14.84
N LYS A 50 19.23 15.05 14.21
CA LYS A 50 18.86 13.67 13.89
C LYS A 50 18.81 13.43 12.38
N GLU A 51 19.20 12.24 11.98
CA GLU A 51 18.88 11.73 10.66
C GLU A 51 17.40 11.25 10.66
N VAL A 52 16.57 11.85 9.81
CA VAL A 52 15.13 11.63 9.80
C VAL A 52 14.70 10.90 8.54
N PHE A 53 14.02 9.77 8.75
CA PHE A 53 13.39 8.99 7.69
C PHE A 53 11.87 9.04 7.84
N VAL A 54 11.17 9.40 6.78
CA VAL A 54 9.70 9.39 6.75
C VAL A 54 9.25 8.26 5.85
N ILE A 55 8.56 7.27 6.44
CA ILE A 55 7.93 6.17 5.71
C ILE A 55 6.46 6.52 5.55
N HIS A 56 6.04 6.92 4.34
CA HIS A 56 4.68 7.35 4.08
C HIS A 56 3.84 6.21 3.55
N CYS A 57 3.07 5.58 4.44
CA CYS A 57 2.17 4.46 4.14
C CYS A 57 0.69 4.86 4.08
N ALA A 58 0.34 6.08 4.56
CA ALA A 58 -1.05 6.50 4.67
C ALA A 58 -1.71 6.60 3.29
N ALA A 59 -2.75 5.79 3.07
CA ALA A 59 -3.54 5.79 1.85
C ALA A 59 -4.89 5.12 2.09
N VAL A 60 -5.87 5.45 1.26
CA VAL A 60 -7.16 4.75 1.18
C VAL A 60 -7.14 3.85 -0.05
N VAL A 61 -7.23 2.54 0.17
CA VAL A 61 -7.44 1.55 -0.90
C VAL A 61 -8.91 1.61 -1.32
N TYR A 62 -9.17 1.73 -2.62
CA TYR A 62 -10.52 1.90 -3.12
C TYR A 62 -10.70 1.15 -4.44
N ILE A 63 -11.54 0.12 -4.40
CA ILE A 63 -11.77 -0.79 -5.55
C ILE A 63 -12.92 -0.34 -6.47
N LYS A 64 -13.78 0.62 -6.02
CA LYS A 64 -14.88 1.11 -6.84
C LYS A 64 -14.38 2.12 -7.87
N THR A 65 -15.09 2.24 -9.00
CA THR A 65 -14.74 3.15 -10.09
C THR A 65 -15.28 4.57 -9.91
N LYS A 66 -16.33 4.73 -9.09
CA LYS A 66 -16.94 6.04 -8.83
C LYS A 66 -15.97 6.95 -8.09
N TYR A 67 -15.91 8.22 -8.51
CA TYR A 67 -15.09 9.23 -7.83
C TYR A 67 -15.47 9.36 -6.34
N ASN A 68 -14.44 9.36 -5.50
CA ASN A 68 -14.58 9.56 -4.06
C ASN A 68 -13.56 10.62 -3.59
N PRO A 69 -14.04 11.80 -3.16
CA PRO A 69 -13.15 12.89 -2.75
C PRO A 69 -12.25 12.54 -1.55
N LEU A 70 -12.67 11.63 -0.66
CA LEU A 70 -11.83 11.17 0.44
C LEU A 70 -10.58 10.46 -0.09
N VAL A 71 -10.73 9.55 -1.07
CA VAL A 71 -9.60 8.83 -1.67
C VAL A 71 -8.62 9.80 -2.30
N TYR A 72 -9.10 10.78 -3.05
CA TYR A 72 -8.25 11.80 -3.65
C TYR A 72 -7.54 12.65 -2.58
N ASN A 73 -8.28 13.13 -1.58
CA ASN A 73 -7.71 13.97 -0.54
C ASN A 73 -6.62 13.26 0.26
N VAL A 74 -6.84 12.01 0.67
CA VAL A 74 -5.84 11.27 1.43
C VAL A 74 -4.65 10.90 0.55
N ASN A 75 -4.90 10.27 -0.60
CA ASN A 75 -3.82 9.71 -1.42
C ASN A 75 -2.99 10.77 -2.14
N VAL A 76 -3.60 11.86 -2.59
CA VAL A 76 -2.92 12.91 -3.34
C VAL A 76 -2.57 14.09 -2.45
N ASN A 77 -3.57 14.76 -1.86
CA ASN A 77 -3.31 15.98 -1.07
C ASN A 77 -2.58 15.65 0.22
N GLY A 78 -2.89 14.52 0.88
CA GLY A 78 -2.16 14.02 2.04
C GLY A 78 -0.69 13.75 1.71
N THR A 79 -0.41 13.09 0.58
CA THR A 79 0.97 12.88 0.12
C THR A 79 1.68 14.20 -0.18
N LYS A 80 1.02 15.19 -0.81
CA LYS A 80 1.59 16.52 -1.03
C LYS A 80 2.00 17.19 0.28
N ASN A 81 1.13 17.15 1.31
CA ASN A 81 1.42 17.71 2.62
C ASN A 81 2.65 17.05 3.28
N VAL A 82 2.74 15.73 3.21
CA VAL A 82 3.90 14.98 3.72
C VAL A 82 5.18 15.37 2.98
N VAL A 83 5.14 15.38 1.64
CA VAL A 83 6.28 15.76 0.79
C VAL A 83 6.77 17.16 1.11
N ASP A 84 5.87 18.14 1.20
CA ASP A 84 6.23 19.51 1.51
C ASP A 84 6.89 19.62 2.89
N LYS A 85 6.40 18.85 3.89
CA LYS A 85 7.01 18.83 5.22
C LYS A 85 8.37 18.16 5.24
N VAL A 86 8.55 17.09 4.47
CA VAL A 86 9.85 16.41 4.31
C VAL A 86 10.89 17.34 3.67
N ILE A 87 10.48 18.14 2.66
CA ILE A 87 11.37 19.14 2.04
C ILE A 87 11.81 20.19 3.06
N GLU A 88 10.86 20.73 3.84
CA GLU A 88 11.13 21.75 4.87
C GLU A 88 12.15 21.25 5.91
N THR A 89 12.10 19.98 6.28
CA THR A 89 12.94 19.37 7.31
C THR A 89 14.18 18.66 6.78
N LYS A 90 14.37 18.61 5.46
CA LYS A 90 15.46 17.89 4.78
C LYS A 90 15.55 16.41 5.15
N ALA A 91 14.44 15.81 5.57
CA ALA A 91 14.33 14.40 5.86
C ALA A 91 14.40 13.56 4.57
N LYS A 92 14.60 12.25 4.69
CA LYS A 92 14.48 11.31 3.58
C LYS A 92 13.08 10.70 3.55
N LEU A 93 12.45 10.68 2.39
CA LEU A 93 11.14 10.08 2.17
C LEU A 93 11.24 8.69 1.52
N ILE A 94 10.61 7.71 2.12
CA ILE A 94 10.29 6.43 1.49
C ILE A 94 8.77 6.42 1.25
N TYR A 95 8.36 6.68 0.00
CA TYR A 95 6.95 6.71 -0.35
C TYR A 95 6.46 5.32 -0.76
N ILE A 96 5.46 4.80 -0.07
CA ILE A 96 4.84 3.51 -0.40
C ILE A 96 3.68 3.77 -1.38
N SER A 97 3.95 3.50 -2.63
CA SER A 97 2.98 3.58 -3.73
C SER A 97 2.25 2.23 -3.91
N SER A 98 2.10 1.78 -5.13
CA SER A 98 1.54 0.48 -5.52
C SER A 98 1.93 0.20 -6.96
N VAL A 99 2.02 -1.05 -7.37
CA VAL A 99 2.14 -1.44 -8.79
C VAL A 99 0.99 -0.89 -9.63
N HIS A 100 -0.17 -0.65 -9.05
CA HIS A 100 -1.31 -0.01 -9.75
C HIS A 100 -1.04 1.43 -10.22
N ALA A 101 0.01 2.10 -9.72
CA ALA A 101 0.43 3.41 -10.22
C ALA A 101 1.19 3.32 -11.56
N ILE A 102 1.56 2.13 -11.98
CA ILE A 102 2.31 1.84 -13.21
C ILE A 102 1.32 1.31 -14.26
N PRO A 103 1.35 1.80 -15.51
CA PRO A 103 0.50 1.29 -16.56
C PRO A 103 0.71 -0.21 -16.81
N GLU A 104 -0.39 -0.93 -16.97
CA GLU A 104 -0.33 -2.32 -17.41
C GLU A 104 0.19 -2.39 -18.85
N LYS A 105 1.06 -3.36 -19.11
CA LYS A 105 1.55 -3.61 -20.47
C LYS A 105 0.56 -4.47 -21.25
N GLU A 106 0.52 -4.28 -22.57
CA GLU A 106 -0.23 -5.16 -23.46
C GLU A 106 0.33 -6.60 -23.41
N ASN A 107 -0.50 -7.58 -23.77
CA ASN A 107 -0.14 -8.99 -23.88
C ASN A 107 0.36 -9.68 -22.61
N ASN A 108 0.06 -9.16 -21.42
CA ASN A 108 0.55 -9.66 -20.14
C ASN A 108 2.08 -9.65 -20.01
N ASP A 109 2.75 -8.71 -20.64
CA ASP A 109 4.18 -8.49 -20.46
C ASP A 109 4.47 -8.01 -19.02
N LEU A 110 5.70 -8.27 -18.58
CA LEU A 110 6.13 -7.86 -17.25
C LEU A 110 6.12 -6.34 -17.10
N ILE A 111 5.53 -5.87 -15.99
CA ILE A 111 5.60 -4.47 -15.58
C ILE A 111 7.04 -4.17 -15.16
N GLU A 112 7.57 -3.05 -15.61
CA GLU A 112 8.92 -2.57 -15.29
C GLU A 112 8.84 -1.31 -14.43
N GLU A 113 9.90 -1.03 -13.71
CA GLU A 113 10.05 0.19 -12.92
C GLU A 113 10.11 1.41 -13.84
N ILE A 114 9.36 2.44 -13.47
CA ILE A 114 9.29 3.72 -14.18
C ILE A 114 9.53 4.87 -13.21
N THR A 115 9.97 6.01 -13.73
CA THR A 115 10.16 7.26 -12.96
C THR A 115 9.28 8.40 -13.45
N ASP A 116 8.51 8.17 -14.50
CA ASP A 116 7.51 9.11 -15.01
C ASP A 116 6.12 8.48 -14.94
N PHE A 117 5.22 9.14 -14.23
CA PHE A 117 3.90 8.61 -13.91
C PHE A 117 2.82 9.45 -14.58
N ASN A 118 1.92 8.79 -15.31
CA ASN A 118 0.77 9.42 -15.93
C ASN A 118 -0.55 8.82 -15.38
N PRO A 119 -1.33 9.60 -14.60
CA PRO A 119 -2.61 9.13 -14.06
C PRO A 119 -3.65 8.75 -15.13
N ASP A 120 -3.49 9.24 -16.37
CA ASP A 120 -4.42 8.94 -17.46
C ASP A 120 -4.16 7.57 -18.12
N GLU A 121 -2.98 7.00 -17.90
CA GLU A 121 -2.58 5.69 -18.43
C GLU A 121 -2.95 4.52 -17.52
N VAL A 122 -3.49 4.79 -16.33
CA VAL A 122 -3.89 3.75 -15.37
C VAL A 122 -5.40 3.75 -15.13
N HIS A 123 -5.95 2.60 -14.71
CA HIS A 123 -7.38 2.41 -14.60
C HIS A 123 -7.84 2.35 -13.12
N GLY A 124 -8.95 3.04 -12.84
CA GLY A 124 -9.57 3.10 -11.52
C GLY A 124 -9.06 4.25 -10.64
N LEU A 125 -9.92 4.69 -9.72
CA LEU A 125 -9.63 5.87 -8.90
C LEU A 125 -8.39 5.69 -8.02
N TYR A 126 -8.23 4.49 -7.42
CA TYR A 126 -7.07 4.18 -6.59
C TYR A 126 -5.77 4.29 -7.39
N ALA A 127 -5.70 3.63 -8.54
CA ALA A 127 -4.54 3.66 -9.43
C ALA A 127 -4.17 5.08 -9.84
N LYS A 128 -5.17 5.85 -10.30
CA LYS A 128 -4.99 7.26 -10.70
C LYS A 128 -4.44 8.12 -9.57
N THR A 129 -4.98 7.97 -8.36
CA THR A 129 -4.50 8.74 -7.20
C THR A 129 -3.09 8.35 -6.78
N LYS A 130 -2.71 7.06 -6.86
CA LYS A 130 -1.36 6.60 -6.58
C LYS A 130 -0.36 7.05 -7.64
N ALA A 131 -0.74 7.06 -8.93
CA ALA A 131 0.08 7.58 -10.02
C ALA A 131 0.28 9.11 -9.90
N GLU A 132 -0.78 9.87 -9.57
CA GLU A 132 -0.67 11.33 -9.36
C GLU A 132 0.23 11.66 -8.17
N ALA A 133 0.11 10.93 -7.07
CA ALA A 133 0.96 11.10 -5.90
C ALA A 133 2.43 10.75 -6.21
N ALA A 134 2.69 9.64 -6.92
CA ALA A 134 4.03 9.26 -7.36
C ALA A 134 4.64 10.32 -8.30
N LYS A 135 3.86 10.84 -9.25
CA LYS A 135 4.27 11.97 -10.11
C LYS A 135 4.67 13.19 -9.30
N TYR A 136 3.90 13.54 -8.26
CA TYR A 136 4.22 14.67 -7.40
C TYR A 136 5.55 14.45 -6.65
N VAL A 137 5.76 13.26 -6.08
CA VAL A 137 7.03 12.89 -5.41
C VAL A 137 8.20 13.02 -6.36
N MET A 138 8.12 12.44 -7.57
CA MET A 138 9.21 12.49 -8.55
C MET A 138 9.46 13.91 -9.06
N ASN A 139 8.44 14.71 -9.23
CA ASN A 139 8.59 16.14 -9.56
C ASN A 139 9.30 16.91 -8.43
N ALA A 140 9.02 16.58 -7.18
CA ALA A 140 9.71 17.18 -6.04
C ALA A 140 11.17 16.74 -5.96
N VAL A 141 11.49 15.49 -6.30
CA VAL A 141 12.88 15.01 -6.44
C VAL A 141 13.62 15.82 -7.50
N LYS A 142 13.03 15.98 -8.68
CA LYS A 142 13.66 16.71 -9.81
C LYS A 142 13.81 18.20 -9.56
N ASN A 143 12.77 18.87 -9.01
CA ASN A 143 12.68 20.32 -9.01
C ASN A 143 12.86 20.98 -7.65
N LYS A 144 12.71 20.24 -6.55
CA LYS A 144 12.78 20.76 -5.17
C LYS A 144 13.87 20.07 -4.34
N ASN A 145 14.72 19.28 -4.98
CA ASN A 145 15.83 18.53 -4.34
C ASN A 145 15.37 17.57 -3.21
N LEU A 146 14.13 17.10 -3.26
CA LEU A 146 13.62 16.12 -2.31
C LEU A 146 14.49 14.84 -2.33
N ASN A 147 14.95 14.37 -1.17
CA ASN A 147 15.58 13.06 -1.03
C ASN A 147 14.47 12.02 -0.83
N ALA A 148 14.09 11.34 -1.89
CA ALA A 148 13.04 10.33 -1.83
C ALA A 148 13.29 9.16 -2.78
N CYS A 149 12.78 7.98 -2.40
CA CYS A 149 12.56 6.85 -3.29
C CYS A 149 11.10 6.39 -3.19
N ILE A 150 10.64 5.68 -4.21
CA ILE A 150 9.27 5.14 -4.28
C ILE A 150 9.34 3.61 -4.27
N ILE A 151 8.50 3.00 -3.47
CA ILE A 151 8.31 1.56 -3.42
C ILE A 151 6.91 1.23 -3.93
N HIS A 152 6.82 0.33 -4.90
CA HIS A 152 5.61 -0.15 -5.53
C HIS A 152 5.37 -1.63 -5.17
N PRO A 153 4.74 -1.93 -4.03
CA PRO A 153 4.41 -3.31 -3.71
C PRO A 153 3.32 -3.84 -4.64
N SER A 154 3.38 -5.12 -4.94
CA SER A 154 2.28 -5.91 -5.52
C SER A 154 1.22 -6.20 -4.45
N GLY A 155 0.46 -7.28 -4.57
CA GLY A 155 -0.50 -7.68 -3.55
C GLY A 155 0.20 -8.07 -2.25
N ILE A 156 0.13 -7.21 -1.23
CA ILE A 156 0.76 -7.49 0.07
C ILE A 156 -0.07 -8.52 0.83
N ILE A 157 0.58 -9.61 1.25
CA ILE A 157 -0.03 -10.66 2.08
C ILE A 157 0.90 -10.96 3.26
N GLY A 158 0.32 -11.36 4.40
CA GLY A 158 1.12 -11.77 5.55
C GLY A 158 0.43 -11.56 6.89
N PRO A 159 1.15 -11.76 8.00
CA PRO A 159 0.60 -11.63 9.34
C PRO A 159 0.37 -10.16 9.74
N TYR A 160 -0.41 -10.00 10.84
CA TYR A 160 -0.65 -8.72 11.53
C TYR A 160 -1.54 -7.71 10.77
N ASP A 161 -2.33 -8.17 9.81
CA ASP A 161 -3.39 -7.33 9.23
C ASP A 161 -4.60 -7.23 10.18
N TYR A 162 -4.62 -6.17 10.96
CA TYR A 162 -5.72 -5.86 11.86
C TYR A 162 -6.79 -4.95 11.22
N GLY A 163 -6.53 -4.49 10.00
CA GLY A 163 -7.39 -3.54 9.27
C GLY A 163 -8.49 -4.21 8.44
N ASN A 164 -8.59 -5.54 8.45
CA ASN A 164 -9.53 -6.30 7.63
C ASN A 164 -9.42 -5.94 6.13
N SER A 165 -8.21 -6.02 5.58
CA SER A 165 -8.02 -5.83 4.13
C SER A 165 -8.82 -6.84 3.31
N HIS A 166 -9.09 -6.53 2.05
CA HIS A 166 -9.81 -7.44 1.14
C HIS A 166 -9.17 -8.83 1.03
N LEU A 167 -7.82 -8.90 1.11
CA LEU A 167 -7.12 -10.19 1.10
C LEU A 167 -7.34 -10.96 2.40
N THR A 168 -7.27 -10.31 3.54
CA THR A 168 -7.57 -10.93 4.85
C THR A 168 -9.03 -11.40 4.89
N GLU A 169 -9.95 -10.65 4.30
CA GLU A 169 -11.36 -11.06 4.21
C GLU A 169 -11.53 -12.29 3.33
N LEU A 170 -10.88 -12.34 2.16
CA LEU A 170 -10.85 -13.53 1.31
C LEU A 170 -10.31 -14.75 2.05
N VAL A 171 -9.18 -14.61 2.76
CA VAL A 171 -8.60 -15.70 3.57
C VAL A 171 -9.61 -16.19 4.62
N ARG A 172 -10.29 -15.28 5.29
CA ARG A 172 -11.30 -15.58 6.32
C ARG A 172 -12.52 -16.29 5.72
N GLU A 173 -13.01 -15.85 4.58
CA GLU A 173 -14.15 -16.47 3.90
C GLU A 173 -13.86 -17.90 3.43
N VAL A 174 -12.66 -18.12 2.85
CA VAL A 174 -12.20 -19.46 2.49
C VAL A 174 -12.07 -20.33 3.74
N SER A 175 -11.40 -19.85 4.78
CA SER A 175 -11.17 -20.59 6.04
C SER A 175 -12.48 -20.98 6.74
N ASN A 176 -13.52 -20.14 6.63
CA ASN A 176 -14.84 -20.40 7.20
C ASN A 176 -15.75 -21.25 6.30
N GLY A 177 -15.26 -21.69 5.13
CA GLY A 177 -16.04 -22.46 4.16
C GLY A 177 -17.21 -21.69 3.53
N LYS A 178 -17.18 -20.35 3.60
CA LYS A 178 -18.25 -19.50 3.03
C LYS A 178 -18.12 -19.31 1.52
N LEU A 179 -16.91 -19.42 0.98
CA LEU A 179 -16.67 -19.28 -0.43
C LEU A 179 -16.94 -20.58 -1.17
N PHE A 180 -17.97 -20.62 -2.01
CA PHE A 180 -18.38 -21.82 -2.78
C PHE A 180 -17.72 -21.90 -4.16
N ALA A 181 -17.22 -20.79 -4.69
CA ALA A 181 -16.57 -20.69 -6.00
C ALA A 181 -15.44 -19.66 -5.97
N THR A 182 -14.41 -19.88 -6.78
CA THR A 182 -13.35 -18.90 -7.06
C THR A 182 -13.56 -18.31 -8.46
N VAL A 183 -12.80 -17.26 -8.79
CA VAL A 183 -12.79 -16.66 -10.12
C VAL A 183 -11.50 -17.01 -10.86
N LYS A 184 -11.57 -17.09 -12.19
CA LYS A 184 -10.37 -17.23 -13.02
C LYS A 184 -9.56 -15.94 -12.96
N GLY A 185 -8.29 -16.04 -12.64
CA GLY A 185 -7.35 -14.92 -12.51
C GLY A 185 -6.56 -15.02 -11.21
N GLY A 186 -5.69 -14.07 -10.98
CA GLY A 186 -4.82 -14.02 -9.80
C GLY A 186 -4.10 -12.70 -9.73
N TYR A 187 -3.19 -12.61 -8.76
CA TYR A 187 -2.35 -11.45 -8.53
C TYR A 187 -0.92 -11.90 -8.28
N ASP A 188 0.02 -11.01 -8.53
CA ASP A 188 1.32 -11.14 -7.93
C ASP A 188 1.26 -10.76 -6.45
N PHE A 189 1.89 -11.55 -5.60
CA PHE A 189 1.89 -11.33 -4.15
C PHE A 189 3.31 -11.19 -3.63
N VAL A 190 3.45 -10.37 -2.58
CA VAL A 190 4.68 -10.19 -1.82
C VAL A 190 4.38 -10.29 -0.32
N ASP A 191 5.28 -10.90 0.44
CA ASP A 191 5.13 -10.98 1.89
C ASP A 191 5.36 -9.61 2.55
N VAL A 192 4.50 -9.23 3.48
CA VAL A 192 4.60 -7.95 4.21
C VAL A 192 5.94 -7.79 4.93
N ARG A 193 6.57 -8.90 5.36
CA ARG A 193 7.89 -8.88 6.03
C ARG A 193 8.99 -8.53 5.05
N ASP A 194 8.91 -9.01 3.80
CA ASP A 194 9.85 -8.65 2.74
C ASP A 194 9.67 -7.19 2.33
N VAL A 195 8.42 -6.71 2.27
CA VAL A 195 8.14 -5.27 2.07
C VAL A 195 8.77 -4.43 3.17
N ALA A 196 8.60 -4.82 4.44
CA ALA A 196 9.20 -4.10 5.57
C ALA A 196 10.74 -4.12 5.53
N ALA A 197 11.34 -5.27 5.18
CA ALA A 197 12.79 -5.40 5.03
C ALA A 197 13.34 -4.53 3.89
N ALA A 198 12.61 -4.46 2.76
CA ALA A 198 12.96 -3.61 1.63
C ALA A 198 12.88 -2.12 1.99
N ILE A 199 11.85 -1.69 2.74
CA ILE A 199 11.71 -0.31 3.23
C ILE A 199 12.90 0.08 4.11
N ILE A 200 13.29 -0.78 5.07
CA ILE A 200 14.44 -0.55 5.94
C ILE A 200 15.73 -0.49 5.12
N THR A 201 15.89 -1.36 4.14
CA THR A 201 17.05 -1.34 3.24
C THR A 201 17.10 -0.07 2.41
N ALA A 202 15.97 0.37 1.86
CA ALA A 202 15.86 1.60 1.07
C ALA A 202 16.15 2.85 1.92
N SER A 203 15.77 2.85 3.20
CA SER A 203 16.09 4.00 4.07
C SER A 203 17.58 4.23 4.25
N LYS A 204 18.39 3.16 4.25
CA LYS A 204 19.84 3.18 4.48
C LYS A 204 20.69 3.40 3.22
N LYS A 205 20.08 3.38 2.02
CA LYS A 205 20.80 3.53 0.74
C LYS A 205 20.72 4.95 0.20
N ASP A 206 21.72 5.35 -0.57
CA ASP A 206 21.63 6.54 -1.43
C ASP A 206 20.88 6.12 -2.71
N ASN A 207 19.59 6.39 -2.74
CA ASN A 207 18.66 5.95 -3.78
C ASN A 207 17.65 7.04 -4.15
N LYS A 208 18.11 8.27 -4.13
CA LYS A 208 17.29 9.44 -4.49
C LYS A 208 16.79 9.34 -5.92
N GLY A 209 15.46 9.37 -6.07
CA GLY A 209 14.78 9.30 -7.37
C GLY A 209 14.57 7.89 -7.91
N GLU A 210 14.99 6.87 -7.17
CA GLU A 210 14.78 5.47 -7.57
C GLU A 210 13.34 5.02 -7.27
N CYS A 211 12.86 4.10 -8.12
CA CYS A 211 11.58 3.44 -7.97
C CYS A 211 11.80 1.93 -7.94
N TYR A 212 11.18 1.22 -7.00
CA TYR A 212 11.35 -0.22 -6.83
C TYR A 212 10.01 -0.93 -6.85
N ILE A 213 9.88 -1.96 -7.65
CA ILE A 213 8.76 -2.91 -7.60
C ILE A 213 9.10 -4.00 -6.60
N LEU A 214 8.21 -4.22 -5.64
CA LEU A 214 8.30 -5.35 -4.72
C LEU A 214 7.27 -6.40 -5.11
N SER A 215 7.75 -7.48 -5.65
CA SER A 215 6.97 -8.62 -6.13
C SER A 215 7.66 -9.92 -5.72
N ASN A 216 6.91 -11.01 -5.69
CA ASN A 216 7.48 -12.34 -5.48
C ASN A 216 7.01 -13.30 -6.57
N ARG A 217 5.72 -13.64 -6.60
CA ARG A 217 5.17 -14.51 -7.63
C ARG A 217 3.68 -14.29 -7.88
N TYR A 218 3.28 -14.56 -9.12
CA TYR A 218 1.87 -14.64 -9.48
C TYR A 218 1.24 -15.91 -8.92
N ILE A 219 0.10 -15.78 -8.25
CA ILE A 219 -0.70 -16.88 -7.72
C ILE A 219 -2.16 -16.65 -8.14
N THR A 220 -2.81 -17.69 -8.67
CA THR A 220 -4.24 -17.62 -8.97
C THR A 220 -5.07 -17.60 -7.68
N ILE A 221 -6.27 -17.01 -7.73
CA ILE A 221 -7.21 -17.05 -6.58
C ILE A 221 -7.55 -18.49 -6.21
N LYS A 222 -7.60 -19.38 -7.20
CA LYS A 222 -7.82 -20.82 -6.96
C LYS A 222 -6.67 -21.45 -6.17
N GLU A 223 -5.42 -21.20 -6.58
CA GLU A 223 -4.23 -21.71 -5.88
C GLU A 223 -4.15 -21.16 -4.45
N LEU A 224 -4.39 -19.85 -4.27
CA LEU A 224 -4.43 -19.24 -2.95
C LEU A 224 -5.49 -19.91 -2.06
N SER A 225 -6.71 -20.12 -2.60
CA SER A 225 -7.79 -20.78 -1.88
C SER A 225 -7.43 -22.23 -1.53
N ASP A 226 -6.77 -22.96 -2.44
CA ASP A 226 -6.33 -24.32 -2.20
C ASP A 226 -5.29 -24.42 -1.08
N LEU A 227 -4.32 -23.50 -1.06
CA LEU A 227 -3.33 -23.40 0.00
C LEU A 227 -3.99 -23.13 1.37
N ILE A 228 -4.96 -22.22 1.42
CA ILE A 228 -5.72 -21.96 2.65
C ILE A 228 -6.47 -23.20 3.09
N CYS A 229 -7.13 -23.91 2.17
CA CYS A 229 -7.85 -25.14 2.47
C CYS A 229 -6.91 -26.24 2.99
N ASP A 230 -5.74 -26.40 2.40
CA ASP A 230 -4.74 -27.38 2.81
C ASP A 230 -4.24 -27.09 4.24
N VAL A 231 -3.93 -25.81 4.55
CA VAL A 231 -3.48 -25.40 5.89
C VAL A 231 -4.58 -25.60 6.96
N GLN A 232 -5.83 -25.36 6.60
CA GLN A 232 -6.98 -25.50 7.51
C GLN A 232 -7.55 -26.92 7.59
N GLY A 233 -7.10 -27.84 6.73
CA GLY A 233 -7.63 -29.20 6.66
C GLY A 233 -9.08 -29.28 6.17
N ILE A 234 -9.52 -28.33 5.34
CA ILE A 234 -10.89 -28.26 4.81
C ILE A 234 -10.95 -28.64 3.33
N LYS A 235 -12.16 -28.91 2.82
CA LYS A 235 -12.34 -29.29 1.42
C LYS A 235 -12.06 -28.13 0.47
N LYS A 236 -11.28 -28.42 -0.60
CA LYS A 236 -10.97 -27.45 -1.66
C LYS A 236 -12.20 -27.03 -2.45
N ILE A 237 -12.23 -25.76 -2.84
CA ILE A 237 -13.26 -25.18 -3.71
C ILE A 237 -13.04 -25.70 -5.12
N LYS A 238 -14.06 -26.37 -5.70
CA LYS A 238 -13.94 -27.00 -7.03
C LYS A 238 -14.39 -26.11 -8.18
N ILE A 239 -15.26 -25.14 -7.90
CA ILE A 239 -15.87 -24.29 -8.93
C ILE A 239 -14.97 -23.09 -9.19
N VAL A 240 -14.60 -22.89 -10.46
CA VAL A 240 -13.86 -21.70 -10.93
C VAL A 240 -14.72 -21.01 -11.98
N LEU A 241 -15.18 -19.81 -11.67
CA LEU A 241 -16.04 -19.03 -12.56
C LEU A 241 -15.20 -18.21 -13.55
N PRO A 242 -15.57 -18.15 -14.83
CA PRO A 242 -14.97 -17.21 -15.77
C PRO A 242 -15.29 -15.77 -15.33
N ILE A 243 -14.35 -14.85 -15.60
CA ILE A 243 -14.49 -13.43 -15.19
C ILE A 243 -15.78 -12.79 -15.74
N CYS A 244 -16.18 -13.14 -16.97
CA CYS A 244 -17.41 -12.62 -17.57
C CYS A 244 -18.64 -13.01 -16.75
N LEU A 245 -18.71 -14.23 -16.26
CA LEU A 245 -19.80 -14.71 -15.41
C LEU A 245 -19.75 -14.06 -14.02
N ALA A 246 -18.57 -13.94 -13.44
CA ALA A 246 -18.38 -13.27 -12.16
C ALA A 246 -18.84 -11.81 -12.21
N LYS A 247 -18.55 -11.06 -13.27
CA LYS A 247 -19.02 -9.68 -13.46
C LYS A 247 -20.54 -9.55 -13.54
N ILE A 248 -21.24 -10.56 -14.06
CA ILE A 248 -22.72 -10.57 -14.12
C ILE A 248 -23.31 -10.86 -12.74
N ILE A 249 -22.66 -11.72 -11.97
CA ILE A 249 -23.17 -12.21 -10.69
C ILE A 249 -22.80 -11.25 -9.54
N ALA A 250 -21.64 -10.58 -9.60
CA ALA A 250 -21.15 -9.69 -8.55
C ALA A 250 -22.18 -8.64 -8.06
N PRO A 251 -22.91 -7.93 -8.92
CA PRO A 251 -23.89 -6.94 -8.47
C PRO A 251 -25.02 -7.53 -7.60
N PHE A 252 -25.34 -8.82 -7.79
CA PHE A 252 -26.38 -9.48 -6.98
C PHE A 252 -25.86 -9.86 -5.59
N PHE A 253 -24.55 -10.03 -5.43
CA PHE A 253 -23.92 -10.26 -4.12
C PHE A 253 -23.58 -8.96 -3.38
N GLU A 254 -23.31 -7.85 -4.08
CA GLU A 254 -23.13 -6.53 -3.45
C GLU A 254 -24.38 -6.01 -2.71
N VAL A 255 -25.56 -6.56 -3.01
CA VAL A 255 -26.84 -6.21 -2.32
C VAL A 255 -26.99 -6.99 -1.00
N TYR A 256 -26.16 -8.02 -0.76
CA TYR A 256 -26.24 -8.88 0.43
C TYR A 256 -25.15 -8.59 1.48
N TYR A 257 -24.21 -7.67 1.18
CA TYR A 257 -23.17 -7.17 2.08
C TYR A 257 -23.23 -5.64 2.11
#